data_f84e4b0e1d439f6be48853137679a56f
#
_entry.id   f84e4b0e1d439f6be48853137679a56f
#
_cell.length_a   1.000
_cell.length_b   1.000
_cell.length_c   1.000
_cell.angle_alpha   90.00
_cell.angle_beta   90.00
_cell.angle_gamma   90.00
#
_symmetry.space_group_name_H-M   'P 1'
#
loop_
_entity.id
_entity.type
_entity.pdbx_description
1 polymer ?
#
loop_
_entity_poly.entity_id
_entity_poly.type
_entity_poly.pdbx_seq_one_letter_code
_entity_poly.pdbx_strand_id
1 'polypeptide(L)'
;SGEFKSALKELGWCHDTSTPYRSQTNGVAERSVRKVKEGTSCTLAQSGFEVQWWPEAMTCYCFLRGVTDVMKDGFTPYKSKFLKDFKGDKIPFGAELEYRPSAPNDRLRLHKYGNKTLQGIFIGYDQRAGGDWSGDYLVVDWQELEQADNARDVHVKRVKEINKLTLKGRFRFPLAEGA
;
A
#
# COMPACT_ATOMS: atom_id res chain seq x y z
N SER A 1 -5.72 -32.81 4.27
CA SER A 1 -6.90 -33.61 4.58
C SER A 1 -7.50 -34.16 3.28
N GLY A 2 -8.21 -35.30 3.35
CA GLY A 2 -8.88 -35.91 2.20
C GLY A 2 -9.91 -34.97 1.55
N GLU A 3 -10.66 -34.27 2.37
CA GLU A 3 -11.66 -33.26 1.95
C GLU A 3 -11.07 -32.15 1.07
N PHE A 4 -9.89 -31.62 1.46
CA PHE A 4 -9.20 -30.60 0.69
C PHE A 4 -8.82 -31.10 -0.71
N LYS A 5 -8.30 -32.35 -0.81
CA LYS A 5 -7.96 -32.95 -2.10
C LYS A 5 -9.19 -33.21 -2.96
N SER A 6 -10.31 -33.62 -2.35
CA SER A 6 -11.58 -33.81 -3.08
C SER A 6 -12.11 -32.50 -3.62
N ALA A 7 -12.12 -31.44 -2.81
CA ALA A 7 -12.55 -30.09 -3.25
C ALA A 7 -11.67 -29.55 -4.40
N LEU A 8 -10.35 -29.73 -4.34
CA LEU A 8 -9.47 -29.32 -5.44
C LEU A 8 -9.75 -30.08 -6.73
N LYS A 9 -10.05 -31.37 -6.63
CA LYS A 9 -10.39 -32.21 -7.79
C LYS A 9 -11.71 -31.78 -8.43
N GLU A 10 -12.71 -31.46 -7.62
CA GLU A 10 -14.00 -30.92 -8.11
C GLU A 10 -13.84 -29.57 -8.82
N LEU A 11 -12.92 -28.72 -8.33
CA LEU A 11 -12.62 -27.42 -8.92
C LEU A 11 -11.65 -27.50 -10.13
N GLY A 12 -11.18 -28.69 -10.50
CA GLY A 12 -10.21 -28.89 -11.57
C GLY A 12 -8.82 -28.31 -11.27
N TRP A 13 -8.48 -28.14 -9.98
CA TRP A 13 -7.21 -27.56 -9.55
C TRP A 13 -6.18 -28.66 -9.26
N CYS A 14 -4.96 -28.45 -9.72
CA CYS A 14 -3.84 -29.32 -9.39
C CYS A 14 -3.23 -28.88 -8.05
N HIS A 15 -3.04 -29.87 -7.17
CA HIS A 15 -2.29 -29.67 -5.92
C HIS A 15 -0.90 -30.25 -6.08
N ASP A 16 0.08 -29.38 -6.05
CA ASP A 16 1.49 -29.75 -5.99
C ASP A 16 2.07 -29.46 -4.59
N THR A 17 2.92 -30.32 -4.10
CA THR A 17 3.56 -30.18 -2.79
C THR A 17 5.07 -30.15 -2.95
N SER A 18 5.72 -29.25 -2.19
CA SER A 18 7.17 -29.27 -2.09
C SER A 18 7.63 -30.57 -1.42
N THR A 19 8.76 -31.10 -1.87
CA THR A 19 9.35 -32.29 -1.26
C THR A 19 9.80 -31.96 0.17
N PRO A 20 9.39 -32.74 1.19
CA PRO A 20 9.85 -32.53 2.57
C PRO A 20 11.37 -32.44 2.64
N TYR A 21 11.87 -31.49 3.43
CA TYR A 21 13.31 -31.25 3.66
C TYR A 21 14.14 -30.86 2.41
N ARG A 22 13.50 -30.49 1.30
CA ARG A 22 14.17 -29.97 0.10
C ARG A 22 13.71 -28.54 -0.21
N SER A 23 14.42 -27.55 0.33
CA SER A 23 14.14 -26.13 0.10
C SER A 23 14.19 -25.75 -1.40
N GLN A 24 14.98 -26.45 -2.20
CA GLN A 24 15.12 -26.22 -3.64
C GLN A 24 13.77 -26.32 -4.41
N THR A 25 12.85 -27.18 -3.95
CA THR A 25 11.53 -27.34 -4.59
C THR A 25 10.58 -26.19 -4.30
N ASN A 26 10.90 -25.35 -3.32
CA ASN A 26 10.13 -24.16 -2.94
C ASN A 26 10.85 -22.82 -3.25
N GLY A 27 11.94 -22.86 -4.00
CA GLY A 27 12.82 -21.72 -4.21
C GLY A 27 12.14 -20.50 -4.88
N VAL A 28 11.06 -20.69 -5.62
CA VAL A 28 10.29 -19.58 -6.22
C VAL A 28 9.52 -18.84 -5.14
N ALA A 29 8.82 -19.58 -4.26
CA ALA A 29 8.07 -19.00 -3.15
C ALA A 29 9.01 -18.29 -2.16
N GLU A 30 10.12 -18.92 -1.80
CA GLU A 30 11.14 -18.34 -0.90
C GLU A 30 11.71 -17.03 -1.45
N ARG A 31 12.05 -16.98 -2.74
CA ARG A 31 12.50 -15.74 -3.40
C ARG A 31 11.43 -14.66 -3.40
N SER A 32 10.18 -15.03 -3.61
CA SER A 32 9.07 -14.08 -3.59
C SER A 32 8.87 -13.50 -2.19
N VAL A 33 8.87 -14.34 -1.16
CA VAL A 33 8.78 -13.88 0.24
C VAL A 33 9.96 -12.97 0.60
N ARG A 34 11.18 -13.36 0.24
CA ARG A 34 12.38 -12.53 0.48
C ARG A 34 12.24 -11.17 -0.18
N LYS A 35 11.85 -11.13 -1.46
CA LYS A 35 11.67 -9.89 -2.21
C LYS A 35 10.64 -8.95 -1.57
N VAL A 36 9.54 -9.49 -1.06
CA VAL A 36 8.53 -8.71 -0.36
C VAL A 36 9.08 -8.15 0.97
N LYS A 37 9.77 -8.98 1.76
CA LYS A 37 10.39 -8.55 3.02
C LYS A 37 11.41 -7.44 2.81
N GLU A 38 12.34 -7.63 1.89
CA GLU A 38 13.38 -6.64 1.57
C GLU A 38 12.76 -5.35 1.04
N GLY A 39 11.78 -5.45 0.14
CA GLY A 39 11.08 -4.29 -0.38
C GLY A 39 10.30 -3.52 0.69
N THR A 40 9.66 -4.22 1.63
CA THR A 40 8.97 -3.60 2.77
C THR A 40 9.97 -2.87 3.67
N SER A 41 11.12 -3.48 3.97
CA SER A 41 12.17 -2.84 4.78
C SER A 41 12.71 -1.58 4.11
N CYS A 42 12.95 -1.61 2.80
CA CYS A 42 13.37 -0.43 2.03
C CYS A 42 12.30 0.67 2.06
N THR A 43 11.03 0.28 1.94
CA THR A 43 9.89 1.22 1.98
C THR A 43 9.80 1.92 3.34
N LEU A 44 9.94 1.19 4.44
CA LEU A 44 9.97 1.76 5.79
C LEU A 44 11.17 2.70 5.98
N ALA A 45 12.36 2.25 5.59
CA ALA A 45 13.58 3.07 5.69
C ALA A 45 13.47 4.37 4.89
N GLN A 46 12.91 4.31 3.67
CA GLN A 46 12.70 5.50 2.84
C GLN A 46 11.70 6.47 3.44
N SER A 47 10.63 5.95 4.03
CA SER A 47 9.53 6.77 4.57
C SER A 47 9.82 7.41 5.91
N GLY A 48 10.74 6.87 6.69
CA GLY A 48 10.99 7.25 8.08
C GLY A 48 9.94 6.73 9.09
N PHE A 49 8.99 5.93 8.64
CA PHE A 49 8.03 5.30 9.54
C PHE A 49 8.69 4.21 10.39
N GLU A 50 8.21 4.08 11.62
CA GLU A 50 8.63 3.02 12.53
C GLU A 50 8.23 1.62 12.01
N VAL A 51 8.93 0.60 12.49
CA VAL A 51 8.72 -0.79 12.08
C VAL A 51 7.29 -1.29 12.33
N GLN A 52 6.56 -0.69 13.27
CA GLN A 52 5.15 -1.05 13.57
C GLN A 52 4.22 -0.88 12.36
N TRP A 53 4.58 -0.02 11.41
CA TRP A 53 3.84 0.24 10.17
C TRP A 53 4.17 -0.75 9.03
N TRP A 54 4.84 -1.86 9.35
CA TRP A 54 5.21 -2.85 8.35
C TRP A 54 4.03 -3.45 7.56
N PRO A 55 2.79 -3.64 8.14
CA PRO A 55 1.69 -4.21 7.38
C PRO A 55 1.21 -3.27 6.27
N GLU A 56 1.08 -1.98 6.57
CA GLU A 56 0.68 -0.94 5.62
C GLU A 56 1.76 -0.74 4.56
N ALA A 57 3.03 -0.67 4.96
CA ALA A 57 4.17 -0.54 4.06
C ALA A 57 4.25 -1.73 3.10
N MET A 58 4.06 -2.96 3.60
CA MET A 58 4.06 -4.17 2.78
C MET A 58 2.91 -4.18 1.79
N THR A 59 1.72 -3.82 2.23
CA THR A 59 0.52 -3.76 1.39
C THR A 59 0.69 -2.73 0.28
N CYS A 60 1.17 -1.54 0.62
CA CYS A 60 1.46 -0.47 -0.34
C CYS A 60 2.55 -0.88 -1.34
N TYR A 61 3.65 -1.47 -0.86
CA TYR A 61 4.73 -1.98 -1.71
C TYR A 61 4.25 -3.02 -2.71
N CYS A 62 3.50 -4.01 -2.25
CA CYS A 62 2.96 -5.05 -3.12
C CYS A 62 1.98 -4.49 -4.16
N PHE A 63 1.12 -3.55 -3.76
CA PHE A 63 0.19 -2.89 -4.68
C PHE A 63 0.94 -2.10 -5.74
N LEU A 64 1.88 -1.24 -5.33
CA LEU A 64 2.68 -0.44 -6.26
C LEU A 64 3.42 -1.32 -7.26
N ARG A 65 4.01 -2.42 -6.84
CA ARG A 65 4.61 -3.38 -7.76
C ARG A 65 3.60 -3.98 -8.73
N GLY A 66 2.40 -4.28 -8.25
CA GLY A 66 1.31 -4.77 -9.08
C GLY A 66 0.93 -3.82 -10.22
N VAL A 67 1.05 -2.50 -10.01
CA VAL A 67 0.68 -1.46 -10.99
C VAL A 67 1.87 -0.83 -11.73
N THR A 68 3.11 -1.17 -11.36
CA THR A 68 4.32 -0.61 -11.98
C THR A 68 5.18 -1.62 -12.70
N ASP A 69 5.33 -2.83 -12.14
CA ASP A 69 6.16 -3.86 -12.75
C ASP A 69 5.55 -4.31 -14.09
N VAL A 70 6.37 -4.38 -15.12
CA VAL A 70 5.95 -4.88 -16.43
C VAL A 70 6.41 -6.32 -16.58
N MET A 71 5.49 -7.21 -16.86
CA MET A 71 5.77 -8.63 -17.11
C MET A 71 6.27 -8.87 -18.54
N LYS A 72 6.68 -10.11 -18.85
CA LYS A 72 7.21 -10.49 -20.15
C LYS A 72 6.22 -10.27 -21.30
N ASP A 73 4.93 -10.30 -21.04
CA ASP A 73 3.84 -10.05 -21.98
C ASP A 73 3.56 -8.56 -22.22
N GLY A 74 4.31 -7.67 -21.59
CA GLY A 74 4.14 -6.22 -21.70
C GLY A 74 3.04 -5.62 -20.82
N PHE A 75 2.35 -6.42 -20.04
CA PHE A 75 1.30 -5.96 -19.12
C PHE A 75 1.78 -5.90 -17.68
N THR A 76 1.10 -5.05 -16.87
CA THR A 76 1.30 -5.08 -15.41
C THR A 76 0.48 -6.21 -14.79
N PRO A 77 0.89 -6.78 -13.65
CA PRO A 77 0.08 -7.75 -12.91
C PRO A 77 -1.34 -7.28 -12.64
N TYR A 78 -1.51 -5.99 -12.34
CA TYR A 78 -2.82 -5.37 -12.13
C TYR A 78 -3.68 -5.45 -13.39
N LYS A 79 -3.14 -5.06 -14.55
CA LYS A 79 -3.84 -5.11 -15.82
C LYS A 79 -4.21 -6.53 -16.22
N SER A 80 -3.30 -7.49 -16.05
CA SER A 80 -3.55 -8.90 -16.34
C SER A 80 -4.66 -9.48 -15.46
N LYS A 81 -4.71 -9.07 -14.19
CA LYS A 81 -5.71 -9.59 -13.25
C LYS A 81 -7.09 -8.95 -13.41
N PHE A 82 -7.15 -7.63 -13.60
CA PHE A 82 -8.41 -6.87 -13.60
C PHE A 82 -8.87 -6.41 -14.97
N LEU A 83 -8.13 -6.73 -16.03
CA LEU A 83 -8.41 -6.36 -17.43
C LEU A 83 -8.59 -4.85 -17.65
N LYS A 84 -7.99 -4.05 -16.79
CA LYS A 84 -8.02 -2.58 -16.84
C LYS A 84 -6.70 -1.99 -16.36
N ASP A 85 -6.38 -0.80 -16.87
CA ASP A 85 -5.22 -0.06 -16.39
C ASP A 85 -5.52 0.63 -15.05
N PHE A 86 -4.51 0.72 -14.19
CA PHE A 86 -4.59 1.53 -12.98
C PHE A 86 -4.64 3.01 -13.33
N LYS A 87 -5.67 3.71 -12.85
CA LYS A 87 -5.92 5.14 -13.16
C LYS A 87 -5.55 6.09 -12.02
N GLY A 88 -5.18 5.56 -10.87
CA GLY A 88 -4.78 6.37 -9.73
C GLY A 88 -3.35 6.90 -9.84
N ASP A 89 -3.01 7.78 -8.94
CA ASP A 89 -1.65 8.28 -8.80
C ASP A 89 -0.73 7.23 -8.18
N LYS A 90 0.48 7.09 -8.71
CA LYS A 90 1.52 6.22 -8.15
C LYS A 90 2.31 7.01 -7.13
N ILE A 91 2.02 6.80 -5.86
CA ILE A 91 2.58 7.55 -4.74
C ILE A 91 3.35 6.58 -3.84
N PRO A 92 4.60 6.86 -3.49
CA PRO A 92 5.35 6.03 -2.57
C PRO A 92 4.81 6.15 -1.14
N PHE A 93 4.90 5.05 -0.39
CA PHE A 93 4.55 5.02 1.04
C PHE A 93 5.36 6.06 1.82
N GLY A 94 4.70 6.81 2.70
CA GLY A 94 5.31 7.85 3.51
C GLY A 94 5.46 9.21 2.82
N ALA A 95 5.00 9.37 1.59
CA ALA A 95 5.06 10.64 0.88
C ALA A 95 4.09 11.67 1.47
N GLU A 96 4.57 12.91 1.59
CA GLU A 96 3.76 14.05 1.98
C GLU A 96 2.72 14.39 0.91
N LEU A 97 1.50 14.68 1.34
CA LEU A 97 0.42 15.15 0.49
C LEU A 97 -0.56 16.04 1.25
N GLU A 98 -1.39 16.72 0.52
CA GLU A 98 -2.61 17.31 1.06
C GLU A 98 -3.82 16.46 0.67
N TYR A 99 -4.79 16.36 1.56
CA TYR A 99 -6.02 15.62 1.30
C TYR A 99 -7.26 16.45 1.65
N ARG A 100 -8.35 16.21 0.95
CA ARG A 100 -9.63 16.81 1.26
C ARG A 100 -10.36 15.93 2.29
N PRO A 101 -10.62 16.45 3.51
CA PRO A 101 -11.26 15.65 4.55
C PRO A 101 -12.72 15.36 4.21
N SER A 102 -13.14 14.12 4.45
CA SER A 102 -14.53 13.68 4.32
C SER A 102 -15.29 13.73 5.64
N ALA A 103 -14.60 13.46 6.76
CA ALA A 103 -15.20 13.44 8.09
C ALA A 103 -15.63 14.84 8.56
N PRO A 104 -16.81 14.98 9.22
CA PRO A 104 -17.29 16.26 9.70
C PRO A 104 -16.32 16.98 10.66
N ASN A 105 -15.72 16.24 11.60
CA ASN A 105 -14.79 16.78 12.58
C ASN A 105 -13.53 17.37 11.92
N ASP A 106 -12.99 16.70 10.91
CA ASP A 106 -11.83 17.20 10.18
C ASP A 106 -12.17 18.42 9.33
N ARG A 107 -13.43 18.53 8.83
CA ARG A 107 -13.90 19.70 8.08
C ARG A 107 -13.98 20.94 8.96
N LEU A 108 -14.22 20.80 10.26
CA LEU A 108 -14.23 21.95 11.20
C LEU A 108 -12.85 22.60 11.34
N ARG A 109 -11.78 21.87 11.05
CA ARG A 109 -10.40 22.38 11.04
C ARG A 109 -10.09 23.27 9.83
N LEU A 110 -10.94 23.23 8.79
CA LEU A 110 -10.73 24.00 7.58
C LEU A 110 -11.10 25.46 7.80
N HIS A 111 -10.20 26.36 7.39
CA HIS A 111 -10.50 27.78 7.42
C HIS A 111 -11.57 28.15 6.38
N LYS A 112 -12.50 29.04 6.75
CA LYS A 112 -13.62 29.43 5.87
C LYS A 112 -13.17 29.95 4.50
N TYR A 113 -12.09 30.71 4.47
CA TYR A 113 -11.56 31.37 3.26
C TYR A 113 -10.18 30.82 2.81
N GLY A 114 -9.64 29.81 3.51
CA GLY A 114 -8.37 29.19 3.20
C GLY A 114 -8.48 27.92 2.34
N ASN A 115 -7.38 27.20 2.24
CA ASN A 115 -7.32 25.92 1.56
C ASN A 115 -8.35 24.95 2.16
N LYS A 116 -8.94 24.13 1.29
CA LYS A 116 -9.93 23.11 1.68
C LYS A 116 -9.28 21.73 1.85
N THR A 117 -7.99 21.73 2.09
CA THR A 117 -7.16 20.52 2.26
C THR A 117 -6.47 20.57 3.61
N LEU A 118 -6.17 19.39 4.15
CA LEU A 118 -5.34 19.17 5.33
C LEU A 118 -4.07 18.43 4.90
N GLN A 119 -2.99 18.66 5.65
CA GLN A 119 -1.73 17.99 5.43
C GLN A 119 -1.80 16.56 5.96
N GLY A 120 -1.25 15.62 5.21
CA GLY A 120 -1.20 14.21 5.59
C GLY A 120 -0.06 13.47 4.94
N ILE A 121 0.09 12.22 5.33
CA ILE A 121 1.08 11.31 4.79
C ILE A 121 0.36 10.14 4.13
N PHE A 122 0.80 9.80 2.94
CA PHE A 122 0.28 8.68 2.19
C PHE A 122 0.78 7.36 2.76
N ILE A 123 -0.12 6.42 3.01
CA ILE A 123 0.22 5.09 3.52
C ILE A 123 -0.29 3.94 2.63
N GLY A 124 -1.09 4.21 1.61
CA GLY A 124 -1.49 3.14 0.70
C GLY A 124 -2.75 3.40 -0.10
N TYR A 125 -3.22 2.34 -0.69
CA TYR A 125 -4.39 2.29 -1.56
C TYR A 125 -5.47 1.42 -0.90
N ASP A 126 -6.69 1.93 -0.82
CA ASP A 126 -7.82 1.11 -0.36
C ASP A 126 -8.17 0.08 -1.42
N GLN A 127 -8.20 -1.18 -1.02
CA GLN A 127 -8.41 -2.31 -1.91
C GLN A 127 -9.69 -3.06 -1.53
N ARG A 128 -10.48 -3.38 -2.53
CA ARG A 128 -11.62 -4.28 -2.40
C ARG A 128 -11.15 -5.72 -2.20
N ALA A 129 -12.06 -6.60 -1.79
CA ALA A 129 -11.80 -8.03 -1.81
C ALA A 129 -11.30 -8.45 -3.21
N GLY A 130 -10.17 -9.18 -3.24
CA GLY A 130 -9.50 -9.54 -4.49
C GLY A 130 -8.38 -8.58 -4.93
N GLY A 131 -8.19 -7.44 -4.23
CA GLY A 131 -7.04 -6.54 -4.44
C GLY A 131 -7.24 -5.48 -5.54
N ASP A 132 -8.46 -5.30 -6.05
CA ASP A 132 -8.79 -4.20 -6.96
C ASP A 132 -8.86 -2.88 -6.19
N TRP A 133 -8.32 -1.81 -6.75
CA TRP A 133 -8.38 -0.49 -6.13
C TRP A 133 -9.83 0.02 -6.06
N SER A 134 -10.24 0.50 -4.89
CA SER A 134 -11.59 1.04 -4.66
C SER A 134 -11.82 2.41 -5.29
N GLY A 135 -10.76 3.15 -5.58
CA GLY A 135 -10.76 4.56 -5.96
C GLY A 135 -10.34 5.49 -4.82
N ASP A 136 -10.10 4.95 -3.62
CA ASP A 136 -9.73 5.72 -2.44
C ASP A 136 -8.26 5.49 -2.07
N TYR A 137 -7.63 6.54 -1.53
CA TYR A 137 -6.29 6.50 -0.96
C TYR A 137 -6.37 6.40 0.55
N LEU A 138 -5.35 5.79 1.15
CA LEU A 138 -5.19 5.70 2.60
C LEU A 138 -4.17 6.75 3.06
N VAL A 139 -4.58 7.59 3.98
CA VAL A 139 -3.80 8.73 4.46
C VAL A 139 -3.86 8.79 5.98
N VAL A 140 -2.77 9.20 6.59
CA VAL A 140 -2.68 9.58 8.00
C VAL A 140 -2.62 11.10 8.09
N ASP A 141 -3.39 11.68 8.98
CA ASP A 141 -3.36 13.13 9.25
C ASP A 141 -2.05 13.50 9.95
N TRP A 142 -1.41 14.58 9.49
CA TRP A 142 -0.13 15.03 10.05
C TRP A 142 -0.24 15.38 11.54
N GLN A 143 -1.28 16.10 11.95
CA GLN A 143 -1.44 16.50 13.35
C GLN A 143 -1.76 15.32 14.26
N GLU A 144 -2.55 14.34 13.78
CA GLU A 144 -2.80 13.12 14.54
C GLU A 144 -1.50 12.32 14.73
N LEU A 145 -0.66 12.27 13.70
CA LEU A 145 0.61 11.56 13.78
C LEU A 145 1.61 12.22 14.73
N GLU A 146 1.68 13.56 14.75
CA GLU A 146 2.54 14.30 15.67
C GLU A 146 2.09 14.19 17.15
N GLN A 147 0.81 14.01 17.39
CA GLN A 147 0.23 13.91 18.74
C GLN A 147 0.14 12.48 19.27
N ALA A 148 0.37 11.50 18.42
CA ALA A 148 0.24 10.10 18.78
C ALA A 148 1.49 9.57 19.47
N ASP A 149 1.32 8.97 20.64
CA ASP A 149 2.41 8.27 21.33
C ASP A 149 2.72 6.90 20.70
N ASN A 150 1.75 6.33 19.96
CA ASN A 150 1.86 5.02 19.33
C ASN A 150 1.19 5.00 17.95
N ALA A 151 1.70 4.19 17.04
CA ALA A 151 1.11 3.96 15.73
C ALA A 151 -0.37 3.50 15.77
N ARG A 152 -0.78 2.86 16.89
CA ARG A 152 -2.16 2.37 17.08
C ARG A 152 -3.17 3.47 17.38
N ASP A 153 -2.69 4.63 17.82
CA ASP A 153 -3.54 5.78 18.18
C ASP A 153 -3.85 6.66 16.95
N VAL A 154 -3.24 6.35 15.84
CA VAL A 154 -3.39 7.09 14.58
C VAL A 154 -4.48 6.46 13.72
N HIS A 155 -5.43 7.27 13.28
CA HIS A 155 -6.52 6.82 12.43
C HIS A 155 -6.17 6.90 10.94
N VAL A 156 -6.28 5.77 10.27
CA VAL A 156 -6.14 5.71 8.80
C VAL A 156 -7.42 6.25 8.15
N LYS A 157 -7.29 7.33 7.39
CA LYS A 157 -8.40 7.99 6.70
C LYS A 157 -8.49 7.52 5.26
N ARG A 158 -9.71 7.26 4.79
CA ARG A 158 -10.00 6.97 3.38
C ARG A 158 -10.40 8.26 2.69
N VAL A 159 -9.67 8.63 1.62
CA VAL A 159 -9.87 9.89 0.91
C VAL A 159 -9.83 9.68 -0.60
N LYS A 160 -10.68 10.41 -1.32
CA LYS A 160 -10.73 10.38 -2.79
C LYS A 160 -9.86 11.44 -3.43
N GLU A 161 -9.87 12.62 -2.85
CA GLU A 161 -9.22 13.80 -3.40
C GLU A 161 -7.94 14.08 -2.63
N ILE A 162 -6.84 14.01 -3.36
CA ILE A 162 -5.50 14.29 -2.85
C ILE A 162 -4.78 15.28 -3.77
N ASN A 163 -3.88 16.06 -3.19
CA ASN A 163 -2.93 16.90 -3.90
C ASN A 163 -1.52 16.46 -3.54
N LYS A 164 -0.77 15.99 -4.52
CA LYS A 164 0.61 15.51 -4.33
C LYS A 164 1.54 16.70 -4.15
N LEU A 165 2.25 16.73 -3.05
CA LEU A 165 3.29 17.71 -2.80
C LEU A 165 4.62 17.17 -3.36
N THR A 166 5.05 17.71 -4.49
CA THR A 166 6.33 17.35 -5.09
C THR A 166 7.22 18.59 -5.23
N LEU A 167 8.45 18.45 -4.77
CA LEU A 167 9.49 19.47 -4.97
C LEU A 167 10.38 19.05 -6.14
N LYS A 168 10.41 19.84 -7.23
CA LYS A 168 11.15 19.51 -8.46
C LYS A 168 10.87 18.08 -8.99
N GLY A 169 9.59 17.63 -8.89
CA GLY A 169 9.17 16.31 -9.34
C GLY A 169 9.51 15.15 -8.38
N ARG A 170 10.02 15.44 -7.17
CA ARG A 170 10.33 14.43 -6.15
C ARG A 170 9.35 14.53 -4.99
N PHE A 171 8.93 13.39 -4.48
CA PHE A 171 8.15 13.33 -3.24
C PHE A 171 9.03 13.66 -2.04
N ARG A 172 8.42 14.31 -1.05
CA ARG A 172 9.05 14.56 0.26
C ARG A 172 8.62 13.45 1.22
N PHE A 173 9.54 13.10 2.13
CA PHE A 173 9.32 12.13 3.19
C PHE A 173 9.60 12.80 4.54
N PRO A 174 8.64 13.53 5.10
CA PRO A 174 8.89 14.40 6.25
C PRO A 174 9.43 13.64 7.46
N LEU A 175 9.00 12.41 7.70
CA LEU A 175 9.50 11.60 8.81
C LEU A 175 10.96 11.15 8.62
N ALA A 176 11.38 10.91 7.38
CA ALA A 176 12.78 10.54 7.09
C ALA A 176 13.72 11.76 7.04
N GLU A 177 13.19 12.93 6.66
CA GLU A 177 13.95 14.17 6.57
C GLU A 177 14.21 14.81 7.94
N GLY A 178 13.58 14.31 9.01
CA GLY A 178 13.71 14.83 10.35
C GLY A 178 13.03 16.20 10.47
N ALA A 179 11.72 16.19 10.47
CA ALA A 179 10.92 17.39 10.67
C ALA A 179 11.11 17.99 12.05
#